data_94e9adf879d14f1807c28853aebd5f14
#
_entry.id   94e9adf879d14f1807c28853aebd5f14
#
_cell.length_a   1.000
_cell.length_b   1.000
_cell.length_c   1.000
_cell.angle_alpha   90.00
_cell.angle_beta   90.00
_cell.angle_gamma   90.00
#
_symmetry.space_group_name_H-M   'P 1'
#
loop_
_entity.id
_entity.type
_entity.pdbx_description
1 polymer ?
#
loop_
_entity_poly.entity_id
_entity_poly.type
_entity_poly.pdbx_seq_one_letter_code
_entity_poly.pdbx_strand_id
1 'polypeptide(L)'
;MDISKYIQNKLTQQASSTQPAQDTEEKAYRSTAISYQVPNLLKKLTDPQNIYYETGFAKLDKLLGGGLEPGALVVLGGLAGVGKTTLALQMAYNVSKRYRKDVLFLALEMTDFQMQVKLLSMLTASITLRQVNNETTPLSVQQIRNTECWNTLTQDEADLYLSAAYEMQGTPHLFIQSPGKATADTVMKAVERHKEMTGEAPIVFVDYLQYIKPDKPTVTDKQAIDGAVEVLKEISIKYDTPVVALSSLSRNAYQSPSIGAAKGSGEIEYTASTVLMLTLPTGVTEKDAQSIDSKRSSLPGRFIPSTKRLQLTAVKNRSAANNCFMLLDFLDEYNYFVEAEQPKGKKGK
;
A
#
# COMPACT_ATOMS: atom_id res chain seq x y z
N MET A 1 -26.72 -22.80 -9.82
CA MET A 1 -27.60 -22.09 -8.88
C MET A 1 -26.84 -20.89 -8.34
N ASP A 2 -27.30 -19.67 -8.60
CA ASP A 2 -26.67 -18.46 -8.11
C ASP A 2 -26.98 -18.30 -6.62
N ILE A 3 -26.03 -18.66 -5.78
CA ILE A 3 -26.15 -18.66 -4.32
C ILE A 3 -26.47 -17.25 -3.79
N SER A 4 -25.92 -16.21 -4.41
CA SER A 4 -26.18 -14.82 -4.05
C SER A 4 -27.65 -14.45 -4.20
N LYS A 5 -28.28 -14.82 -5.35
CA LYS A 5 -29.70 -14.62 -5.59
C LYS A 5 -30.58 -15.46 -4.66
N TYR A 6 -30.16 -16.69 -4.35
CA TYR A 6 -30.88 -17.55 -3.41
C TYR A 6 -30.92 -16.93 -2.01
N ILE A 7 -29.77 -16.44 -1.51
CA ILE A 7 -29.66 -15.78 -0.20
C ILE A 7 -30.52 -14.50 -0.17
N GLN A 8 -30.43 -13.64 -1.20
CA GLN A 8 -31.23 -12.43 -1.29
C GLN A 8 -32.75 -12.70 -1.26
N ASN A 9 -33.21 -13.68 -2.02
CA ASN A 9 -34.65 -14.04 -2.07
C ASN A 9 -35.17 -14.57 -0.72
N LYS A 10 -34.36 -15.36 0.00
CA LYS A 10 -34.74 -15.87 1.32
C LYS A 10 -34.81 -14.78 2.38
N LEU A 11 -33.95 -13.80 2.31
CA LEU A 11 -33.90 -12.67 3.26
C LEU A 11 -35.07 -11.67 3.02
N THR A 12 -35.40 -11.40 1.78
CA THR A 12 -36.54 -10.53 1.43
C THR A 12 -37.86 -11.12 1.95
N GLN A 13 -37.99 -12.45 1.98
CA GLN A 13 -39.15 -13.14 2.53
C GLN A 13 -39.28 -13.04 4.05
N GLN A 14 -38.17 -12.93 4.79
CA GLN A 14 -38.17 -12.80 6.27
C GLN A 14 -38.33 -11.36 6.77
N ALA A 15 -37.95 -10.36 5.96
CA ALA A 15 -37.98 -8.94 6.35
C ALA A 15 -39.40 -8.31 6.43
N SER A 16 -40.43 -9.00 6.01
CA SER A 16 -41.82 -8.46 5.90
C SER A 16 -42.64 -8.47 7.21
N SER A 17 -42.02 -8.82 8.38
CA SER A 17 -42.79 -9.02 9.63
C SER A 17 -42.48 -8.02 10.77
N THR A 18 -41.77 -6.93 10.54
CA THR A 18 -41.45 -5.96 11.59
C THR A 18 -42.28 -4.68 11.48
N GLN A 19 -43.00 -4.33 12.56
CA GLN A 19 -43.81 -3.12 12.63
C GLN A 19 -42.94 -1.85 12.61
N PRO A 20 -43.42 -0.75 11.97
CA PRO A 20 -42.63 0.50 11.94
C PRO A 20 -42.65 1.23 13.29
N ALA A 21 -41.48 1.64 13.75
CA ALA A 21 -41.33 2.52 14.90
C ALA A 21 -41.86 3.95 14.57
N GLN A 22 -42.51 4.60 15.54
CA GLN A 22 -43.19 5.90 15.34
C GLN A 22 -42.26 7.12 15.50
N ASP A 23 -41.09 6.99 16.13
CA ASP A 23 -40.15 8.09 16.36
C ASP A 23 -38.89 7.93 15.50
N THR A 24 -38.38 9.04 14.92
CA THR A 24 -37.20 9.05 14.07
C THR A 24 -35.91 8.67 14.80
N GLU A 25 -35.78 9.10 16.07
CA GLU A 25 -34.62 8.74 16.92
C GLU A 25 -34.67 7.26 17.33
N GLU A 26 -35.82 6.76 17.76
CA GLU A 26 -36.00 5.35 18.10
C GLU A 26 -35.74 4.47 16.87
N LYS A 27 -36.19 4.85 15.69
CA LYS A 27 -35.93 4.15 14.43
C LYS A 27 -34.44 4.15 14.09
N ALA A 28 -33.77 5.29 14.24
CA ALA A 28 -32.31 5.41 14.05
C ALA A 28 -31.55 4.50 15.02
N TYR A 29 -31.91 4.50 16.29
CA TYR A 29 -31.29 3.63 17.30
C TYR A 29 -31.58 2.16 17.04
N ARG A 30 -32.80 1.78 16.75
CA ARG A 30 -33.15 0.39 16.42
C ARG A 30 -32.44 -0.11 15.17
N SER A 31 -32.14 0.76 14.20
CA SER A 31 -31.39 0.40 13.01
C SER A 31 -29.94 -0.04 13.32
N THR A 32 -29.42 0.27 14.52
CA THR A 32 -28.11 -0.21 14.98
C THR A 32 -28.13 -1.65 15.48
N ALA A 33 -29.31 -2.23 15.76
CA ALA A 33 -29.41 -3.63 16.14
C ALA A 33 -29.00 -4.54 14.98
N ILE A 34 -28.23 -5.57 15.29
CA ILE A 34 -27.68 -6.47 14.26
C ILE A 34 -28.75 -7.07 13.34
N SER A 35 -29.95 -7.36 13.87
CA SER A 35 -31.06 -7.89 13.10
C SER A 35 -31.51 -6.98 11.96
N TYR A 36 -31.42 -5.66 12.14
CA TYR A 36 -31.72 -4.67 11.09
C TYR A 36 -30.57 -4.45 10.12
N GLN A 37 -29.34 -4.78 10.54
CA GLN A 37 -28.13 -4.59 9.73
C GLN A 37 -27.85 -5.77 8.80
N VAL A 38 -28.34 -6.98 9.12
CA VAL A 38 -28.10 -8.19 8.34
C VAL A 38 -28.44 -8.04 6.86
N PRO A 39 -29.57 -7.45 6.45
CA PRO A 39 -29.87 -7.26 5.02
C PRO A 39 -28.84 -6.38 4.30
N ASN A 40 -28.39 -5.31 4.95
CA ASN A 40 -27.35 -4.42 4.41
C ASN A 40 -25.99 -5.10 4.37
N LEU A 41 -25.64 -5.88 5.39
CA LEU A 41 -24.43 -6.70 5.43
C LEU A 41 -24.42 -7.67 4.24
N LEU A 42 -25.48 -8.40 4.03
CA LEU A 42 -25.55 -9.39 2.97
C LEU A 42 -25.55 -8.74 1.58
N LYS A 43 -26.20 -7.58 1.43
CA LYS A 43 -26.09 -6.79 0.21
C LYS A 43 -24.64 -6.37 -0.04
N LYS A 44 -23.93 -5.87 0.97
CA LYS A 44 -22.49 -5.53 0.86
C LYS A 44 -21.65 -6.76 0.50
N LEU A 45 -21.87 -7.92 1.13
CA LEU A 45 -21.10 -9.14 0.87
C LEU A 45 -21.34 -9.75 -0.51
N THR A 46 -22.50 -9.49 -1.10
CA THR A 46 -22.86 -9.97 -2.44
C THR A 46 -22.67 -8.93 -3.53
N ASP A 47 -22.27 -7.71 -3.17
CA ASP A 47 -21.98 -6.64 -4.13
C ASP A 47 -20.60 -6.89 -4.77
N PRO A 48 -20.52 -7.05 -6.09
CA PRO A 48 -19.24 -7.17 -6.79
C PRO A 48 -18.32 -5.97 -6.61
N GLN A 49 -18.84 -4.82 -6.16
CA GLN A 49 -18.08 -3.61 -5.89
C GLN A 49 -17.62 -3.50 -4.41
N ASN A 50 -18.09 -4.39 -3.54
CA ASN A 50 -17.62 -4.46 -2.17
C ASN A 50 -16.30 -5.24 -2.13
N ILE A 51 -15.24 -4.59 -2.50
CA ILE A 51 -13.95 -5.20 -2.78
C ILE A 51 -12.92 -4.77 -1.75
N TYR A 52 -12.09 -5.74 -1.37
CA TYR A 52 -10.74 -5.48 -0.94
C TYR A 52 -9.94 -5.01 -2.15
N TYR A 53 -9.16 -3.95 -2.02
CA TYR A 53 -8.35 -3.45 -3.12
C TYR A 53 -7.03 -4.22 -3.15
N GLU A 54 -6.90 -5.14 -4.10
CA GLU A 54 -5.68 -5.92 -4.29
C GLU A 54 -4.49 -5.01 -4.61
N THR A 55 -3.40 -5.20 -3.88
CA THR A 55 -2.18 -4.38 -3.97
C THR A 55 -1.36 -4.66 -5.24
N GLY A 56 -1.72 -5.72 -5.98
CA GLY A 56 -0.96 -6.24 -7.11
C GLY A 56 0.16 -7.21 -6.71
N PHE A 57 0.24 -7.55 -5.42
CA PHE A 57 1.09 -8.60 -4.86
C PHE A 57 0.18 -9.70 -4.30
N ALA A 58 0.05 -10.80 -5.04
CA ALA A 58 -0.93 -11.85 -4.70
C ALA A 58 -0.70 -12.47 -3.31
N LYS A 59 0.57 -12.60 -2.88
CA LYS A 59 0.91 -13.11 -1.55
C LYS A 59 0.61 -12.07 -0.45
N LEU A 60 0.81 -10.77 -0.75
CA LEU A 60 0.43 -9.69 0.17
C LEU A 60 -1.09 -9.63 0.32
N ASP A 61 -1.82 -9.71 -0.78
CA ASP A 61 -3.28 -9.69 -0.77
C ASP A 61 -3.83 -10.84 0.05
N LYS A 62 -3.29 -12.05 -0.12
CA LYS A 62 -3.62 -13.21 0.73
C LYS A 62 -3.26 -12.98 2.20
N LEU A 63 -2.11 -12.36 2.48
CA LEU A 63 -1.67 -12.03 3.84
C LEU A 63 -2.59 -11.00 4.49
N LEU A 64 -3.14 -10.05 3.71
CA LEU A 64 -4.11 -9.04 4.15
C LEU A 64 -5.55 -9.58 4.25
N GLY A 65 -5.83 -10.80 3.80
CA GLY A 65 -7.19 -11.37 3.82
C GLY A 65 -8.02 -11.01 2.59
N GLY A 66 -7.37 -10.51 1.51
CA GLY A 66 -8.01 -10.15 0.24
C GLY A 66 -7.45 -8.88 -0.40
N GLY A 67 -6.70 -8.09 0.33
CA GLY A 67 -6.15 -6.80 -0.10
C GLY A 67 -6.36 -5.69 0.93
N LEU A 68 -6.32 -4.44 0.50
CA LEU A 68 -6.58 -3.28 1.36
C LEU A 68 -8.08 -3.18 1.65
N GLU A 69 -8.44 -3.29 2.93
CA GLU A 69 -9.84 -3.28 3.38
C GLU A 69 -10.35 -1.83 3.54
N PRO A 70 -11.55 -1.49 3.00
CA PRO A 70 -12.22 -0.23 3.32
C PRO A 70 -12.40 -0.05 4.83
N GLY A 71 -12.22 1.17 5.34
CA GLY A 71 -12.27 1.45 6.77
C GLY A 71 -11.05 1.01 7.58
N ALA A 72 -10.04 0.40 6.96
CA ALA A 72 -8.83 -0.05 7.63
C ALA A 72 -7.69 0.97 7.53
N LEU A 73 -6.93 1.09 8.63
CA LEU A 73 -5.62 1.74 8.66
C LEU A 73 -4.53 0.67 8.64
N VAL A 74 -3.72 0.66 7.58
CA VAL A 74 -2.53 -0.18 7.41
C VAL A 74 -1.29 0.66 7.66
N VAL A 75 -0.42 0.24 8.56
CA VAL A 75 0.89 0.88 8.78
C VAL A 75 2.00 0.01 8.21
N LEU A 76 2.77 0.57 7.28
CA LEU A 76 3.94 -0.05 6.67
C LEU A 76 5.21 0.48 7.35
N GLY A 77 5.73 -0.30 8.29
CA GLY A 77 6.99 -0.02 9.00
C GLY A 77 8.20 -0.60 8.28
N GLY A 78 9.35 0.00 8.53
CA GLY A 78 10.64 -0.52 8.02
C GLY A 78 11.77 0.48 8.26
N LEU A 79 13.00 -0.01 8.15
CA LEU A 79 14.20 0.81 8.29
C LEU A 79 14.32 1.85 7.17
N ALA A 80 15.16 2.85 7.37
CA ALA A 80 15.50 3.78 6.29
C ALA A 80 16.20 3.02 5.14
N GLY A 81 15.85 3.35 3.90
CA GLY A 81 16.47 2.77 2.71
C GLY A 81 16.01 1.37 2.31
N VAL A 82 15.09 0.71 3.04
CA VAL A 82 14.58 -0.62 2.66
C VAL A 82 13.52 -0.60 1.55
N GLY A 83 13.15 0.56 1.01
CA GLY A 83 12.22 0.65 -0.10
C GLY A 83 10.74 0.82 0.28
N LYS A 84 10.40 1.26 1.52
CA LYS A 84 8.99 1.49 1.93
C LYS A 84 8.21 2.37 0.94
N THR A 85 8.74 3.55 0.63
CA THR A 85 8.17 4.48 -0.35
C THR A 85 7.92 3.80 -1.71
N THR A 86 8.88 3.01 -2.17
CA THR A 86 8.78 2.29 -3.44
C THR A 86 7.67 1.23 -3.40
N LEU A 87 7.61 0.44 -2.33
CA LEU A 87 6.57 -0.57 -2.17
C LEU A 87 5.17 0.07 -2.12
N ALA A 88 5.03 1.14 -1.34
CA ALA A 88 3.78 1.88 -1.24
C ALA A 88 3.38 2.53 -2.58
N LEU A 89 4.32 3.13 -3.31
CA LEU A 89 4.06 3.72 -4.62
C LEU A 89 3.63 2.66 -5.64
N GLN A 90 4.26 1.49 -5.62
CA GLN A 90 3.88 0.38 -6.50
C GLN A 90 2.49 -0.16 -6.17
N MET A 91 2.14 -0.30 -4.88
CA MET A 91 0.78 -0.66 -4.46
C MET A 91 -0.24 0.41 -4.91
N ALA A 92 0.05 1.68 -4.68
CA ALA A 92 -0.80 2.80 -5.07
C ALA A 92 -1.06 2.82 -6.59
N TYR A 93 -0.02 2.65 -7.38
CA TYR A 93 -0.12 2.54 -8.83
C TYR A 93 -0.96 1.34 -9.27
N ASN A 94 -0.69 0.15 -8.72
CA ASN A 94 -1.43 -1.07 -9.07
C ASN A 94 -2.92 -0.94 -8.76
N VAL A 95 -3.26 -0.41 -7.59
CA VAL A 95 -4.65 -0.18 -7.16
C VAL A 95 -5.35 0.81 -8.08
N SER A 96 -4.74 1.97 -8.35
CA SER A 96 -5.34 3.01 -9.20
C SER A 96 -5.62 2.50 -10.61
N LYS A 97 -4.68 1.74 -11.17
CA LYS A 97 -4.80 1.16 -12.52
C LYS A 97 -5.85 0.06 -12.61
N ARG A 98 -5.87 -0.84 -11.60
CA ARG A 98 -6.77 -2.01 -11.61
C ARG A 98 -8.23 -1.64 -11.38
N TYR A 99 -8.49 -0.78 -10.40
CA TYR A 99 -9.85 -0.46 -9.97
C TYR A 99 -10.39 0.85 -10.55
N ARG A 100 -9.55 1.63 -11.20
CA ARG A 100 -9.89 2.99 -11.67
C ARG A 100 -10.47 3.85 -10.54
N LYS A 101 -9.98 3.58 -9.31
CA LYS A 101 -10.33 4.30 -8.08
C LYS A 101 -9.25 5.31 -7.78
N ASP A 102 -9.65 6.50 -7.40
CA ASP A 102 -8.71 7.56 -7.07
C ASP A 102 -7.86 7.16 -5.86
N VAL A 103 -6.56 7.28 -6.03
CA VAL A 103 -5.54 7.07 -5.01
C VAL A 103 -4.83 8.40 -4.77
N LEU A 104 -4.87 8.90 -3.55
CA LEU A 104 -4.16 10.09 -3.12
C LEU A 104 -2.89 9.69 -2.36
N PHE A 105 -1.74 9.93 -2.96
CA PHE A 105 -0.43 9.69 -2.35
C PHE A 105 0.15 11.01 -1.82
N LEU A 106 0.19 11.17 -0.50
CA LEU A 106 0.77 12.33 0.19
C LEU A 106 2.25 12.05 0.47
N ALA A 107 3.13 12.59 -0.36
CA ALA A 107 4.58 12.48 -0.24
C ALA A 107 5.09 13.62 0.65
N LEU A 108 5.31 13.36 1.94
CA LEU A 108 5.71 14.39 2.90
C LEU A 108 7.24 14.57 2.94
N GLU A 109 8.00 13.56 2.52
CA GLU A 109 9.47 13.59 2.48
C GLU A 109 10.02 13.99 1.12
N MET A 110 9.34 13.58 0.04
CA MET A 110 9.80 13.74 -1.33
C MET A 110 8.94 14.75 -2.09
N THR A 111 9.56 15.44 -3.07
CA THR A 111 8.82 16.33 -3.97
C THR A 111 8.03 15.53 -5.02
N ASP A 112 7.00 16.16 -5.61
CA ASP A 112 6.22 15.57 -6.71
C ASP A 112 7.12 15.10 -7.85
N PHE A 113 8.11 15.91 -8.24
CA PHE A 113 9.07 15.55 -9.28
C PHE A 113 9.88 14.29 -8.91
N GLN A 114 10.37 14.19 -7.66
CA GLN A 114 11.09 13.00 -7.22
C GLN A 114 10.23 11.74 -7.27
N MET A 115 8.97 11.87 -6.88
CA MET A 115 8.00 10.76 -6.94
C MET A 115 7.67 10.37 -8.38
N GLN A 116 7.51 11.34 -9.28
CA GLN A 116 7.26 11.09 -10.71
C GLN A 116 8.44 10.37 -11.36
N VAL A 117 9.67 10.81 -11.09
CA VAL A 117 10.88 10.14 -11.62
C VAL A 117 11.01 8.71 -11.07
N LYS A 118 10.69 8.51 -9.78
CA LYS A 118 10.68 7.18 -9.16
C LYS A 118 9.62 6.27 -9.80
N LEU A 119 8.42 6.78 -10.06
CA LEU A 119 7.36 6.05 -10.75
C LEU A 119 7.77 5.69 -12.17
N LEU A 120 8.39 6.60 -12.90
CA LEU A 120 8.85 6.36 -14.25
C LEU A 120 9.93 5.26 -14.31
N SER A 121 10.92 5.30 -13.42
CA SER A 121 11.93 4.24 -13.25
C SER A 121 11.27 2.88 -12.95
N MET A 122 10.31 2.87 -12.05
CA MET A 122 9.52 1.68 -11.70
C MET A 122 8.77 1.10 -12.91
N LEU A 123 8.19 1.95 -13.75
CA LEU A 123 7.45 1.52 -14.93
C LEU A 123 8.37 0.95 -16.01
N THR A 124 9.58 1.50 -16.22
CA THR A 124 10.54 0.90 -17.14
C THR A 124 10.90 -0.53 -16.70
N ALA A 125 11.15 -0.76 -15.40
CA ALA A 125 11.41 -2.09 -14.87
C ALA A 125 10.19 -3.03 -15.03
N SER A 126 9.00 -2.54 -14.76
CA SER A 126 7.76 -3.30 -14.93
C SER A 126 7.55 -3.74 -16.38
N ILE A 127 7.80 -2.85 -17.35
CA ILE A 127 7.65 -3.15 -18.78
C ILE A 127 8.70 -4.17 -19.21
N THR A 128 9.97 -3.96 -18.87
CA THR A 128 11.07 -4.88 -19.20
C THR A 128 10.80 -6.30 -18.66
N LEU A 129 10.36 -6.42 -17.42
CA LEU A 129 10.11 -7.73 -16.80
C LEU A 129 8.87 -8.45 -17.35
N ARG A 130 7.93 -7.73 -17.95
CA ARG A 130 6.75 -8.33 -18.62
C ARG A 130 7.06 -8.84 -20.03
N GLN A 131 8.08 -8.32 -20.68
CA GLN A 131 8.47 -8.72 -22.03
C GLN A 131 9.32 -9.99 -21.99
N VAL A 132 8.91 -10.99 -22.75
CA VAL A 132 9.68 -12.22 -22.93
C VAL A 132 10.78 -11.96 -23.97
N ASN A 133 12.03 -12.27 -23.65
CA ASN A 133 13.20 -12.06 -24.52
C ASN A 133 13.59 -10.57 -24.72
N ASN A 134 13.30 -9.69 -23.76
CA ASN A 134 13.78 -8.32 -23.82
C ASN A 134 15.18 -8.22 -23.17
N GLU A 135 16.15 -7.73 -23.95
CA GLU A 135 17.52 -7.45 -23.48
C GLU A 135 17.69 -6.00 -23.01
N THR A 136 16.65 -5.16 -23.19
CA THR A 136 16.71 -3.74 -22.82
C THR A 136 16.76 -3.59 -21.30
N THR A 137 17.75 -2.86 -20.83
CA THR A 137 17.91 -2.56 -19.42
C THR A 137 16.89 -1.49 -18.98
N PRO A 138 16.20 -1.66 -17.84
CA PRO A 138 15.38 -0.59 -17.27
C PRO A 138 16.20 0.66 -16.96
N LEU A 139 15.54 1.80 -16.86
CA LEU A 139 16.21 3.06 -16.55
C LEU A 139 16.16 3.35 -15.04
N SER A 140 17.33 3.59 -14.46
CA SER A 140 17.45 4.03 -13.07
C SER A 140 17.00 5.48 -12.90
N VAL A 141 16.68 5.87 -11.66
CA VAL A 141 16.39 7.28 -11.31
C VAL A 141 17.54 8.20 -11.71
N GLN A 142 18.78 7.75 -11.57
CA GLN A 142 19.96 8.55 -11.94
C GLN A 142 20.01 8.80 -13.45
N GLN A 143 19.78 7.77 -14.26
CA GLN A 143 19.75 7.91 -15.72
C GLN A 143 18.61 8.83 -16.19
N ILE A 144 17.41 8.68 -15.63
CA ILE A 144 16.25 9.51 -15.97
C ILE A 144 16.49 10.99 -15.63
N ARG A 145 17.19 11.27 -14.52
CA ARG A 145 17.46 12.66 -14.06
C ARG A 145 18.65 13.31 -14.74
N ASN A 146 19.56 12.54 -15.29
CA ASN A 146 20.79 13.07 -15.89
C ASN A 146 20.56 13.33 -17.39
N THR A 147 20.50 14.61 -17.77
CA THR A 147 20.32 15.04 -19.17
C THR A 147 21.46 14.58 -20.09
N GLU A 148 22.66 14.38 -19.57
CA GLU A 148 23.78 13.84 -20.37
C GLU A 148 23.55 12.39 -20.77
N CYS A 149 22.89 11.60 -19.92
CA CYS A 149 22.53 10.22 -20.22
C CYS A 149 21.52 10.13 -21.39
N TRP A 150 20.69 11.14 -21.59
CA TRP A 150 19.69 11.14 -22.67
C TRP A 150 20.33 11.07 -24.05
N ASN A 151 21.52 11.67 -24.22
CA ASN A 151 22.27 11.63 -25.49
C ASN A 151 22.97 10.29 -25.73
N THR A 152 22.99 9.41 -24.72
CA THR A 152 23.66 8.10 -24.78
C THR A 152 22.67 6.93 -24.79
N LEU A 153 21.35 7.19 -24.68
CA LEU A 153 20.33 6.15 -24.75
C LEU A 153 20.33 5.50 -26.14
N THR A 154 20.27 4.19 -26.16
CA THR A 154 19.95 3.43 -27.35
C THR A 154 18.51 3.70 -27.80
N GLN A 155 18.16 3.36 -29.04
CA GLN A 155 16.79 3.48 -29.53
C GLN A 155 15.82 2.66 -28.66
N ASP A 156 16.18 1.43 -28.27
CA ASP A 156 15.35 0.56 -27.44
C ASP A 156 15.12 1.13 -26.04
N GLU A 157 16.13 1.76 -25.43
CA GLU A 157 15.99 2.45 -24.15
C GLU A 157 15.11 3.71 -24.26
N ALA A 158 15.22 4.46 -25.35
CA ALA A 158 14.35 5.61 -25.62
C ALA A 158 12.89 5.16 -25.81
N ASP A 159 12.65 4.09 -26.55
CA ASP A 159 11.32 3.51 -26.77
C ASP A 159 10.72 2.96 -25.46
N LEU A 160 11.54 2.34 -24.63
CA LEU A 160 11.15 1.88 -23.27
C LEU A 160 10.74 3.06 -22.39
N TYR A 161 11.54 4.16 -22.40
CA TYR A 161 11.23 5.38 -21.66
C TYR A 161 9.89 5.97 -22.10
N LEU A 162 9.67 6.12 -23.42
CA LEU A 162 8.43 6.64 -23.96
C LEU A 162 7.23 5.74 -23.60
N SER A 163 7.40 4.43 -23.68
CA SER A 163 6.37 3.46 -23.29
C SER A 163 5.98 3.62 -21.80
N ALA A 164 6.97 3.80 -20.92
CA ALA A 164 6.74 4.04 -19.50
C ALA A 164 6.06 5.40 -19.25
N ALA A 165 6.45 6.44 -19.99
CA ALA A 165 5.82 7.76 -19.91
C ALA A 165 4.36 7.73 -20.37
N TYR A 166 4.03 7.03 -21.45
CA TYR A 166 2.66 6.82 -21.90
C TYR A 166 1.84 5.99 -20.91
N GLU A 167 2.43 4.95 -20.31
CA GLU A 167 1.76 4.18 -19.27
C GLU A 167 1.45 5.04 -18.03
N MET A 168 2.38 5.92 -17.64
CA MET A 168 2.18 6.89 -16.57
C MET A 168 1.08 7.91 -16.91
N GLN A 169 1.07 8.46 -18.12
CA GLN A 169 0.02 9.36 -18.61
C GLN A 169 -1.35 8.69 -18.61
N GLY A 170 -1.41 7.39 -18.90
CA GLY A 170 -2.63 6.57 -18.87
C GLY A 170 -3.12 6.21 -17.45
N THR A 171 -2.60 6.85 -16.40
CA THR A 171 -2.97 6.57 -14.99
C THR A 171 -3.63 7.80 -14.34
N PRO A 172 -4.83 8.21 -14.77
CA PRO A 172 -5.48 9.44 -14.30
C PRO A 172 -5.98 9.37 -12.86
N HIS A 173 -6.02 8.18 -12.27
CA HIS A 173 -6.52 7.94 -10.92
C HIS A 173 -5.42 7.89 -9.84
N LEU A 174 -4.17 8.21 -10.15
CA LEU A 174 -3.09 8.33 -9.18
C LEU A 174 -2.71 9.80 -9.00
N PHE A 175 -3.04 10.35 -7.85
CA PHE A 175 -2.77 11.74 -7.46
C PHE A 175 -1.60 11.74 -6.48
N ILE A 176 -0.50 12.39 -6.84
CA ILE A 176 0.67 12.57 -5.97
C ILE A 176 0.72 14.03 -5.55
N GLN A 177 0.78 14.28 -4.26
CA GLN A 177 0.85 15.62 -3.69
C GLN A 177 1.96 15.71 -2.65
N SER A 178 2.76 16.77 -2.73
CA SER A 178 3.82 17.09 -1.76
C SER A 178 3.49 18.38 -1.03
N PRO A 179 2.66 18.34 0.03
CA PRO A 179 2.14 19.55 0.67
C PRO A 179 3.20 20.34 1.47
N GLY A 180 4.45 19.89 1.52
CA GLY A 180 5.52 20.54 2.28
C GLY A 180 5.37 20.33 3.78
N LYS A 181 5.01 21.37 4.53
CA LYS A 181 4.70 21.22 5.97
C LYS A 181 3.34 20.55 6.11
N ALA A 182 3.31 19.36 6.68
CA ALA A 182 2.08 18.63 6.93
C ALA A 182 1.82 18.50 8.42
N THR A 183 0.58 18.74 8.81
CA THR A 183 0.00 18.43 10.11
C THR A 183 -1.09 17.39 9.92
N ALA A 184 -1.63 16.83 11.00
CA ALA A 184 -2.77 15.92 10.92
C ALA A 184 -3.97 16.57 10.20
N ASP A 185 -4.25 17.85 10.49
CA ASP A 185 -5.29 18.66 9.83
C ASP A 185 -5.02 18.84 8.32
N THR A 186 -3.76 19.04 7.94
CA THR A 186 -3.38 19.13 6.51
C THR A 186 -3.75 17.85 5.75
N VAL A 187 -3.54 16.69 6.36
CA VAL A 187 -3.88 15.39 5.74
C VAL A 187 -5.40 15.25 5.59
N MET A 188 -6.17 15.57 6.65
CA MET A 188 -7.63 15.54 6.59
C MET A 188 -8.16 16.46 5.49
N LYS A 189 -7.71 17.70 5.45
CA LYS A 189 -8.12 18.71 4.43
C LYS A 189 -7.76 18.28 3.01
N ALA A 190 -6.63 17.60 2.80
CA ALA A 190 -6.27 17.08 1.48
C ALA A 190 -7.28 16.04 0.98
N VAL A 191 -7.73 15.15 1.88
CA VAL A 191 -8.75 14.13 1.55
C VAL A 191 -10.12 14.77 1.33
N GLU A 192 -10.51 15.72 2.16
CA GLU A 192 -11.77 16.48 2.02
C GLU A 192 -11.83 17.21 0.69
N ARG A 193 -10.77 17.97 0.39
CA ARG A 193 -10.66 18.69 -0.88
C ARG A 193 -10.71 17.75 -2.09
N HIS A 194 -10.03 16.61 -2.02
CA HIS A 194 -10.07 15.63 -3.10
C HIS A 194 -11.52 15.16 -3.34
N LYS A 195 -12.22 14.78 -2.26
CA LYS A 195 -13.61 14.35 -2.34
C LYS A 195 -14.54 15.44 -2.87
N GLU A 196 -14.35 16.70 -2.46
CA GLU A 196 -15.12 17.83 -2.98
C GLU A 196 -14.93 18.03 -4.49
N MET A 197 -13.71 17.85 -4.98
CA MET A 197 -13.37 18.07 -6.39
C MET A 197 -13.77 16.90 -7.30
N THR A 198 -13.74 15.66 -6.78
CA THR A 198 -13.96 14.44 -7.60
C THR A 198 -15.30 13.74 -7.31
N GLY A 199 -15.95 14.09 -6.20
CA GLY A 199 -17.19 13.46 -5.73
C GLY A 199 -16.97 12.20 -4.90
N GLU A 200 -15.75 11.62 -4.89
CA GLU A 200 -15.44 10.37 -4.19
C GLU A 200 -14.22 10.52 -3.27
N ALA A 201 -14.26 9.81 -2.13
CA ALA A 201 -13.09 9.72 -1.27
C ALA A 201 -12.02 8.83 -1.90
N PRO A 202 -10.74 9.26 -1.91
CA PRO A 202 -9.65 8.47 -2.46
C PRO A 202 -9.21 7.36 -1.50
N ILE A 203 -8.49 6.36 -2.00
CA ILE A 203 -7.61 5.52 -1.18
C ILE A 203 -6.39 6.37 -0.84
N VAL A 204 -5.99 6.38 0.44
CA VAL A 204 -4.98 7.34 0.93
C VAL A 204 -3.66 6.62 1.25
N PHE A 205 -2.55 7.17 0.73
CA PHE A 205 -1.20 6.78 1.11
C PHE A 205 -0.48 7.99 1.71
N VAL A 206 0.23 7.80 2.84
CA VAL A 206 0.97 8.87 3.53
C VAL A 206 2.42 8.45 3.77
N ASP A 207 3.35 9.13 3.16
CA ASP A 207 4.79 8.84 3.25
C ASP A 207 5.55 10.06 3.82
N TYR A 208 5.91 10.06 5.09
CA TYR A 208 5.68 9.12 6.18
C TYR A 208 5.31 9.85 7.48
N LEU A 209 4.79 9.13 8.47
CA LEU A 209 4.21 9.69 9.71
C LEU A 209 5.12 10.67 10.45
N GLN A 210 6.42 10.41 10.51
CA GLN A 210 7.38 11.24 11.26
C GLN A 210 7.65 12.62 10.63
N TYR A 211 7.15 12.88 9.40
CA TYR A 211 7.16 14.21 8.79
C TYR A 211 5.95 15.06 9.20
N ILE A 212 4.94 14.45 9.80
CA ILE A 212 3.79 15.18 10.34
C ILE A 212 4.24 15.97 11.57
N LYS A 213 4.02 17.28 11.52
CA LYS A 213 4.48 18.23 12.54
C LYS A 213 3.35 18.59 13.52
N PRO A 214 3.71 18.97 14.75
CA PRO A 214 2.74 19.51 15.68
C PRO A 214 2.02 20.72 15.10
N ASP A 215 0.72 20.80 15.34
CA ASP A 215 -0.09 21.99 15.01
C ASP A 215 0.24 23.17 15.93
N LYS A 216 0.73 22.91 17.15
CA LYS A 216 1.05 23.89 18.17
C LYS A 216 2.42 23.63 18.77
N PRO A 217 3.17 24.68 19.18
CA PRO A 217 4.50 24.52 19.79
C PRO A 217 4.51 23.74 21.12
N THR A 218 3.36 23.62 21.78
CA THR A 218 3.21 22.89 23.04
C THR A 218 3.06 21.36 22.87
N VAL A 219 2.92 20.90 21.64
CA VAL A 219 2.75 19.47 21.29
C VAL A 219 4.10 18.89 20.93
N THR A 220 4.44 17.75 21.51
CA THR A 220 5.69 17.02 21.19
C THR A 220 5.57 16.30 19.86
N ASP A 221 6.71 15.97 19.22
CA ASP A 221 6.72 15.17 17.97
C ASP A 221 6.02 13.81 18.14
N LYS A 222 6.12 13.19 19.32
CA LYS A 222 5.39 11.95 19.62
C LYS A 222 3.87 12.18 19.60
N GLN A 223 3.40 13.19 20.30
CA GLN A 223 1.97 13.52 20.32
C GLN A 223 1.44 13.91 18.93
N ALA A 224 2.27 14.54 18.09
CA ALA A 224 1.91 14.84 16.71
C ALA A 224 1.73 13.56 15.88
N ILE A 225 2.61 12.57 16.07
CA ILE A 225 2.49 11.25 15.41
C ILE A 225 1.24 10.51 15.91
N ASP A 226 1.01 10.49 17.23
CA ASP A 226 -0.15 9.85 17.83
C ASP A 226 -1.45 10.47 17.30
N GLY A 227 -1.56 11.80 17.29
CA GLY A 227 -2.70 12.51 16.70
C GLY A 227 -2.86 12.29 15.20
N ALA A 228 -1.76 12.15 14.46
CA ALA A 228 -1.82 11.80 13.04
C ALA A 228 -2.40 10.40 12.82
N VAL A 229 -2.01 9.42 13.62
CA VAL A 229 -2.54 8.05 13.55
C VAL A 229 -4.05 8.02 13.83
N GLU A 230 -4.51 8.79 14.83
CA GLU A 230 -5.93 8.95 15.13
C GLU A 230 -6.70 9.56 13.95
N VAL A 231 -6.20 10.65 13.36
CA VAL A 231 -6.83 11.30 12.19
C VAL A 231 -6.85 10.36 10.98
N LEU A 232 -5.79 9.61 10.72
CA LEU A 232 -5.75 8.64 9.63
C LEU A 232 -6.76 7.51 9.84
N LYS A 233 -6.96 7.08 11.09
CA LYS A 233 -8.00 6.11 11.42
C LYS A 233 -9.40 6.71 11.26
N GLU A 234 -9.61 7.96 11.67
CA GLU A 234 -10.85 8.68 11.45
C GLU A 234 -11.17 8.78 9.95
N ILE A 235 -10.20 9.17 9.11
CA ILE A 235 -10.35 9.20 7.64
C ILE A 235 -10.82 7.84 7.13
N SER A 236 -10.17 6.75 7.56
CA SER A 236 -10.52 5.42 7.09
C SER A 236 -11.96 5.05 7.38
N ILE A 237 -12.45 5.36 8.57
CA ILE A 237 -13.82 5.06 9.02
C ILE A 237 -14.85 6.01 8.37
N LYS A 238 -14.59 7.33 8.45
CA LYS A 238 -15.51 8.37 7.96
C LYS A 238 -15.82 8.23 6.47
N TYR A 239 -14.84 7.80 5.69
CA TYR A 239 -14.96 7.71 4.24
C TYR A 239 -15.05 6.27 3.73
N ASP A 240 -15.08 5.28 4.63
CA ASP A 240 -15.07 3.84 4.29
C ASP A 240 -14.01 3.53 3.22
N THR A 241 -12.78 4.03 3.44
CA THR A 241 -11.66 3.92 2.49
C THR A 241 -10.41 3.35 3.16
N PRO A 242 -9.57 2.58 2.45
CA PRO A 242 -8.28 2.16 2.98
C PRO A 242 -7.33 3.35 3.17
N VAL A 243 -6.59 3.33 4.27
CA VAL A 243 -5.49 4.28 4.51
C VAL A 243 -4.21 3.49 4.76
N VAL A 244 -3.16 3.80 4.01
CA VAL A 244 -1.82 3.20 4.17
C VAL A 244 -0.85 4.29 4.61
N ALA A 245 -0.29 4.16 5.81
CA ALA A 245 0.67 5.09 6.36
C ALA A 245 2.05 4.44 6.51
N LEU A 246 3.09 5.12 6.05
CA LEU A 246 4.45 4.65 6.21
C LEU A 246 5.03 5.13 7.54
N SER A 247 5.81 4.27 8.19
CA SER A 247 6.48 4.59 9.45
C SER A 247 7.95 4.16 9.45
N SER A 248 8.81 4.99 10.01
CA SER A 248 10.21 4.64 10.21
C SER A 248 10.37 3.83 11.50
N LEU A 249 11.16 2.78 11.46
CA LEU A 249 11.52 2.00 12.65
C LEU A 249 12.66 2.64 13.44
N SER A 250 12.70 2.37 14.74
CA SER A 250 13.86 2.67 15.57
C SER A 250 15.03 1.74 15.22
N ARG A 251 16.29 2.21 15.42
CA ARG A 251 17.48 1.39 15.15
C ARG A 251 17.52 0.10 15.98
N ASN A 252 16.89 0.06 17.15
CA ASN A 252 16.84 -1.12 17.99
C ASN A 252 15.95 -2.25 17.44
N ALA A 253 15.17 -1.96 16.39
CA ALA A 253 14.32 -2.91 15.69
C ALA A 253 15.05 -3.86 14.72
N TYR A 254 16.36 -3.67 14.54
CA TYR A 254 17.16 -4.50 13.63
C TYR A 254 17.18 -5.99 14.00
N GLN A 255 17.07 -6.32 15.30
CA GLN A 255 17.24 -7.69 15.77
C GLN A 255 15.93 -8.47 15.95
N SER A 256 14.80 -7.77 16.04
CA SER A 256 13.50 -8.43 16.20
C SER A 256 12.38 -7.52 15.69
N PRO A 257 11.77 -7.81 14.55
CA PRO A 257 10.61 -7.06 14.08
C PRO A 257 9.46 -7.27 15.07
N SER A 258 9.20 -6.28 15.90
CA SER A 258 8.07 -6.27 16.83
C SER A 258 7.27 -4.98 16.64
N ILE A 259 6.00 -5.01 17.03
CA ILE A 259 5.12 -3.83 16.97
C ILE A 259 5.75 -2.66 17.75
N GLY A 260 6.38 -2.94 18.91
CA GLY A 260 7.09 -1.94 19.73
C GLY A 260 8.30 -1.27 19.07
N ALA A 261 8.72 -1.74 17.92
CA ALA A 261 9.85 -1.20 17.16
C ALA A 261 9.52 0.02 16.30
N ALA A 262 8.24 0.27 15.99
CA ALA A 262 7.82 1.47 15.28
C ALA A 262 8.01 2.71 16.16
N LYS A 263 8.65 3.77 15.67
CA LYS A 263 8.78 5.03 16.39
C LYS A 263 7.40 5.64 16.61
N GLY A 264 7.01 5.92 17.85
CA GLY A 264 5.66 6.33 18.23
C GLY A 264 4.72 5.16 18.52
N SER A 265 5.26 3.98 18.86
CA SER A 265 4.65 2.65 18.75
C SER A 265 3.36 2.41 19.52
N GLY A 266 3.09 3.11 20.63
CA GLY A 266 1.90 2.83 21.42
C GLY A 266 0.61 3.03 20.63
N GLU A 267 0.41 4.20 20.03
CA GLU A 267 -0.82 4.52 19.30
C GLU A 267 -0.94 3.72 17.99
N ILE A 268 0.17 3.50 17.28
CA ILE A 268 0.18 2.65 16.09
C ILE A 268 -0.27 1.23 16.44
N GLU A 269 0.22 0.70 17.58
CA GLU A 269 -0.13 -0.66 18.03
C GLU A 269 -1.62 -0.80 18.35
N TYR A 270 -2.21 0.19 19.00
CA TYR A 270 -3.62 0.13 19.37
C TYR A 270 -4.56 0.44 18.20
N THR A 271 -4.26 1.45 17.43
CA THR A 271 -5.17 2.07 16.45
C THR A 271 -5.12 1.41 15.07
N ALA A 272 -3.93 1.03 14.58
CA ALA A 272 -3.82 0.40 13.27
C ALA A 272 -4.59 -0.92 13.19
N SER A 273 -5.27 -1.15 12.06
CA SER A 273 -5.93 -2.42 11.75
C SER A 273 -4.90 -3.51 11.40
N THR A 274 -3.89 -3.12 10.62
CA THR A 274 -2.79 -3.99 10.20
C THR A 274 -1.47 -3.25 10.33
N VAL A 275 -0.43 -3.94 10.81
CA VAL A 275 0.95 -3.44 10.84
C VAL A 275 1.84 -4.41 10.07
N LEU A 276 2.40 -3.91 8.99
CA LEU A 276 3.35 -4.61 8.13
C LEU A 276 4.77 -4.12 8.42
N MET A 277 5.73 -5.02 8.49
CA MET A 277 7.14 -4.71 8.74
C MET A 277 8.00 -5.21 7.59
N LEU A 278 8.64 -4.26 6.87
CA LEU A 278 9.58 -4.55 5.79
C LEU A 278 11.01 -4.56 6.37
N THR A 279 11.64 -5.74 6.37
CA THR A 279 12.94 -5.99 7.01
C THR A 279 13.81 -6.89 6.15
N LEU A 280 15.07 -7.07 6.55
CA LEU A 280 15.88 -8.17 6.03
C LEU A 280 15.29 -9.51 6.49
N PRO A 281 15.43 -10.59 5.71
CA PRO A 281 15.00 -11.92 6.14
C PRO A 281 15.72 -12.35 7.42
N THR A 282 15.00 -13.03 8.30
CA THR A 282 15.56 -13.51 9.58
C THR A 282 16.74 -14.46 9.33
N GLY A 283 17.87 -14.22 10.00
CA GLY A 283 19.08 -15.05 9.88
C GLY A 283 19.95 -14.78 8.65
N VAL A 284 19.63 -13.74 7.88
CA VAL A 284 20.40 -13.31 6.70
C VAL A 284 21.07 -11.98 7.01
N THR A 285 22.38 -11.87 6.80
CA THR A 285 23.10 -10.59 6.89
C THR A 285 22.94 -9.77 5.61
N GLU A 286 23.19 -8.46 5.66
CA GLU A 286 23.17 -7.61 4.45
C GLU A 286 24.08 -8.14 3.33
N LYS A 287 25.24 -8.70 3.70
CA LYS A 287 26.19 -9.32 2.74
C LYS A 287 25.61 -10.58 2.11
N ASP A 288 24.90 -11.40 2.89
CA ASP A 288 24.27 -12.61 2.38
C ASP A 288 23.07 -12.28 1.50
N ALA A 289 22.31 -11.24 1.82
CA ALA A 289 21.19 -10.77 1.00
C ALA A 289 21.65 -10.31 -0.40
N GLN A 290 22.82 -9.72 -0.51
CA GLN A 290 23.45 -9.34 -1.79
C GLN A 290 24.06 -10.55 -2.54
N SER A 291 24.55 -11.58 -1.83
CA SER A 291 25.19 -12.77 -2.45
C SER A 291 24.23 -13.76 -3.10
N ILE A 292 22.94 -13.66 -2.82
CA ILE A 292 21.91 -14.51 -3.46
C ILE A 292 21.79 -14.22 -4.97
N ASP A 293 22.22 -13.05 -5.39
CA ASP A 293 22.20 -12.59 -6.79
C ASP A 293 23.17 -13.32 -7.73
N SER A 294 24.34 -13.72 -7.24
CA SER A 294 25.39 -14.29 -8.10
C SER A 294 25.02 -15.64 -8.74
N LYS A 295 24.00 -16.33 -8.23
CA LYS A 295 23.55 -17.64 -8.75
C LYS A 295 22.45 -17.55 -9.82
N ARG A 296 21.83 -16.39 -10.04
CA ARG A 296 20.78 -16.19 -11.04
C ARG A 296 21.30 -15.75 -12.42
N SER A 297 22.55 -15.33 -12.52
CA SER A 297 23.13 -14.70 -13.73
C SER A 297 23.46 -15.67 -14.89
N SER A 298 22.91 -16.89 -14.91
CA SER A 298 23.32 -17.93 -15.88
C SER A 298 22.35 -18.17 -17.03
N LEU A 299 21.32 -17.36 -17.24
CA LEU A 299 20.43 -17.49 -18.39
C LEU A 299 20.85 -16.51 -19.49
N PRO A 300 21.35 -16.99 -20.64
CA PRO A 300 21.75 -16.10 -21.73
C PRO A 300 20.55 -15.38 -22.34
N GLY A 301 20.71 -14.08 -22.64
CA GLY A 301 19.72 -13.29 -23.39
C GLY A 301 18.55 -12.75 -22.55
N ARG A 302 18.65 -12.68 -21.22
CA ARG A 302 17.63 -12.07 -20.37
C ARG A 302 18.28 -11.10 -19.39
N PHE A 303 17.74 -9.86 -19.32
CA PHE A 303 18.11 -8.91 -18.26
C PHE A 303 17.76 -9.51 -16.88
N ILE A 304 18.76 -9.73 -16.04
CA ILE A 304 18.60 -10.17 -14.65
C ILE A 304 19.17 -9.08 -13.77
N PRO A 305 18.30 -8.22 -13.18
CA PRO A 305 18.78 -7.17 -12.30
C PRO A 305 19.32 -7.72 -10.99
N SER A 306 20.27 -6.98 -10.40
CA SER A 306 20.63 -7.15 -9.00
C SER A 306 19.39 -6.95 -8.12
N THR A 307 19.17 -7.85 -7.18
CA THR A 307 18.00 -7.81 -6.30
C THR A 307 18.40 -7.91 -4.83
N LYS A 308 17.72 -7.17 -4.01
CA LYS A 308 17.84 -7.23 -2.56
C LYS A 308 16.65 -8.00 -1.99
N ARG A 309 16.90 -9.16 -1.40
CA ARG A 309 15.81 -9.91 -0.79
C ARG A 309 15.36 -9.28 0.53
N LEU A 310 14.05 -9.08 0.65
CA LEU A 310 13.41 -8.51 1.83
C LEU A 310 12.27 -9.41 2.30
N GLN A 311 11.93 -9.27 3.58
CA GLN A 311 10.81 -9.95 4.21
C GLN A 311 9.77 -8.91 4.63
N LEU A 312 8.52 -9.12 4.22
CA LEU A 312 7.37 -8.36 4.67
C LEU A 312 6.55 -9.22 5.63
N THR A 313 6.48 -8.81 6.90
CA THR A 313 5.79 -9.56 7.97
C THR A 313 4.58 -8.77 8.46
N ALA A 314 3.42 -9.40 8.55
CA ALA A 314 2.25 -8.86 9.23
C ALA A 314 2.37 -9.15 10.74
N VAL A 315 2.93 -8.21 11.48
CA VAL A 315 3.11 -8.35 12.95
C VAL A 315 1.81 -8.12 13.72
N LYS A 316 0.86 -7.41 13.10
CA LYS A 316 -0.52 -7.26 13.55
C LYS A 316 -1.44 -7.33 12.34
N ASN A 317 -2.52 -8.09 12.45
CA ASN A 317 -3.56 -8.17 11.43
C ASN A 317 -4.90 -8.51 12.08
N ARG A 318 -5.88 -7.62 11.95
CA ARG A 318 -7.23 -7.86 12.50
C ARG A 318 -8.11 -8.69 11.56
N SER A 319 -7.79 -8.69 10.26
CA SER A 319 -8.61 -9.33 9.21
C SER A 319 -8.05 -10.70 8.79
N ALA A 320 -6.83 -11.08 9.22
CA ALA A 320 -6.19 -12.35 8.90
C ALA A 320 -5.19 -12.78 9.99
N ALA A 321 -4.41 -13.84 9.74
CA ALA A 321 -3.46 -14.37 10.71
C ALA A 321 -2.28 -13.43 10.97
N ASN A 322 -1.88 -13.30 12.23
CA ASN A 322 -0.70 -12.56 12.65
C ASN A 322 0.59 -13.36 12.42
N ASN A 323 1.72 -12.65 12.35
CA ASN A 323 3.07 -13.18 12.18
C ASN A 323 3.25 -14.02 10.90
N CYS A 324 2.36 -13.85 9.93
CA CYS A 324 2.58 -14.37 8.58
C CYS A 324 3.52 -13.44 7.82
N PHE A 325 4.36 -14.01 6.95
CA PHE A 325 5.29 -13.23 6.14
C PHE A 325 5.33 -13.68 4.69
N MET A 326 5.83 -12.81 3.85
CA MET A 326 6.20 -13.08 2.47
C MET A 326 7.59 -12.54 2.17
N LEU A 327 8.21 -13.07 1.11
CA LEU A 327 9.48 -12.58 0.61
C LEU A 327 9.26 -11.74 -0.65
N LEU A 328 10.04 -10.68 -0.74
CA LEU A 328 10.08 -9.76 -1.87
C LEU A 328 11.52 -9.64 -2.39
N ASP A 329 11.69 -9.59 -3.69
CA ASP A 329 12.93 -9.21 -4.34
C ASP A 329 12.81 -7.74 -4.77
N PHE A 330 13.66 -6.90 -4.22
CA PHE A 330 13.70 -5.47 -4.49
C PHE A 330 14.81 -5.13 -5.49
N LEU A 331 14.42 -4.66 -6.66
CA LEU A 331 15.29 -4.10 -7.67
C LEU A 331 15.51 -2.62 -7.30
N ASP A 332 16.43 -2.37 -6.37
CA ASP A 332 16.59 -1.06 -5.74
C ASP A 332 17.04 0.02 -6.72
N GLU A 333 17.87 -0.30 -7.69
CA GLU A 333 18.31 0.59 -8.77
C GLU A 333 17.14 1.11 -9.61
N TYR A 334 16.13 0.25 -9.84
CA TYR A 334 14.98 0.54 -10.71
C TYR A 334 13.68 0.79 -9.95
N ASN A 335 13.73 0.87 -8.62
CA ASN A 335 12.58 1.12 -7.77
C ASN A 335 11.41 0.17 -8.00
N TYR A 336 11.66 -1.14 -8.10
CA TYR A 336 10.64 -2.12 -8.40
C TYR A 336 10.72 -3.34 -7.49
N PHE A 337 9.56 -3.81 -7.03
CA PHE A 337 9.43 -5.02 -6.22
C PHE A 337 8.81 -6.15 -7.02
N VAL A 338 9.32 -7.37 -6.80
CA VAL A 338 8.76 -8.60 -7.32
C VAL A 338 8.51 -9.56 -6.16
N GLU A 339 7.43 -10.33 -6.23
CA GLU A 339 7.22 -11.41 -5.25
C GLU A 339 8.28 -12.51 -5.43
N ALA A 340 9.00 -12.78 -4.36
CA ALA A 340 9.97 -13.87 -4.35
C ALA A 340 9.31 -15.22 -4.07
N GLU A 341 9.86 -16.27 -4.63
CA GLU A 341 9.48 -17.64 -4.27
C GLU A 341 9.93 -17.94 -2.82
N GLN A 342 9.05 -18.58 -2.05
CA GLN A 342 9.47 -19.10 -0.74
C GLN A 342 10.47 -20.26 -0.97
N PRO A 343 11.55 -20.33 -0.18
CA PRO A 343 12.42 -21.48 -0.23
C PRO A 343 11.57 -22.73 0.04
N LYS A 344 11.64 -23.71 -0.86
CA LYS A 344 10.99 -25.01 -0.64
C LYS A 344 11.52 -25.56 0.68
N GLY A 345 10.68 -25.60 1.70
CA GLY A 345 11.07 -26.14 3.00
C GLY A 345 11.71 -27.51 2.79
N LYS A 346 12.89 -27.73 3.35
CA LYS A 346 13.44 -29.09 3.46
C LYS A 346 12.37 -29.91 4.17
N LYS A 347 11.70 -30.81 3.46
CA LYS A 347 10.87 -31.83 4.10
C LYS A 347 11.78 -32.49 5.12
N GLY A 348 11.49 -32.28 6.41
CA GLY A 348 12.20 -32.98 7.47
C GLY A 348 12.15 -34.48 7.18
N LYS A 349 13.32 -35.07 7.20
CA LYS A 349 13.48 -36.53 7.25
C LYS A 349 13.15 -36.98 8.65
#